data_002b32ad6a22b1d1ea000a9198d89d3c
#
_entry.id   002b32ad6a22b1d1ea000a9198d89d3c
#
_cell.length_a   1.000
_cell.length_b   1.000
_cell.length_c   1.000
_cell.angle_alpha   90.00
_cell.angle_beta   90.00
_cell.angle_gamma   90.00
#
_symmetry.space_group_name_H-M   'P 1'
#
loop_
_entity.id
_entity.type
_entity.pdbx_description
1 polymer ?
#
loop_
_entity_poly.entity_id
_entity_poly.type
_entity_poly.pdbx_seq_one_letter_code
_entity_poly.pdbx_strand_id
1 'polypeptide(L)'
;MILKKEEIMLDRNKEAEEIKVIRYEDFGAIGDGVADDGAAIRVAHEAANLSGLKVMGTAGRSYRIGIVESPIIVRTETDWNGARIIFDDSVVADDSGYRGIWVFQVTSDNPENGKEIIPDSGFSLKKGQTNINFPIGKACMIKLENSNRMIYLRYGPNASKGTVQSEVILVDADGNVDPSTPIQYDYDSVTKMVVYTIDDAPISVGNAKIEIHVYDPKKHKPDYENYYCYYKRGIYVVRSNVTLHDIDHRIIGEDMTISIDRNGDGIIDMYGADKSYGVPYAGNFCFDYCYNSRLIDSTVQGHQAYSFFQGVTKDKPGNIRNEMGSYTLTLHYAIGISLINMKQRENRDTGEVITNRVMYHGVMASNYCRNMLVDSCYFDRFDSHQGLHNATIRNSTIGFGIHVIGGGRLYIENTTRLSGYFISLRNDFNSIFDGDIVVRNCTAGKEIESFILSSWREFYNGLDNVMIRSIDVDGLKIMGESLTIFNANNATRDALISKINPLFIPESVRLRNVYLVTSEGERAYKPRISCHDDVFATIKIDY
;
A
#
# COMPACT_ATOMS: atom_id res chain seq x y z
N MET A 1 19.44 -42.82 -47.36
CA MET A 1 19.09 -43.41 -46.07
C MET A 1 19.60 -42.55 -44.87
N ILE A 2 20.62 -41.74 -45.06
CA ILE A 2 21.18 -40.85 -44.03
C ILE A 2 20.32 -39.59 -43.87
N LEU A 3 19.79 -38.99 -44.96
CA LEU A 3 18.96 -37.78 -44.93
C LEU A 3 17.60 -37.98 -44.20
N LYS A 4 17.01 -39.18 -44.22
CA LYS A 4 15.78 -39.48 -43.47
C LYS A 4 16.01 -39.62 -41.96
N LYS A 5 17.22 -39.89 -41.49
CA LYS A 5 17.52 -39.94 -40.05
C LYS A 5 17.71 -38.55 -39.42
N GLU A 6 18.23 -37.60 -40.19
CA GLU A 6 18.41 -36.23 -39.73
C GLU A 6 17.07 -35.47 -39.67
N GLU A 7 16.16 -35.68 -40.65
CA GLU A 7 14.80 -35.15 -40.59
C GLU A 7 13.97 -35.69 -39.42
N ILE A 8 14.12 -36.99 -39.11
CA ILE A 8 13.43 -37.61 -37.97
C ILE A 8 14.05 -37.18 -36.63
N MET A 9 15.35 -36.84 -36.59
CA MET A 9 15.98 -36.25 -35.39
C MET A 9 15.63 -34.76 -35.23
N LEU A 10 15.48 -34.01 -36.30
CA LEU A 10 15.01 -32.60 -36.27
C LEU A 10 13.55 -32.50 -35.86
N ASP A 11 12.70 -33.44 -36.31
CA ASP A 11 11.29 -33.48 -35.89
C ASP A 11 11.13 -33.91 -34.42
N ARG A 12 11.94 -34.90 -33.96
CA ARG A 12 11.95 -35.27 -32.53
C ARG A 12 12.51 -34.19 -31.62
N ASN A 13 13.42 -33.34 -32.07
CA ASN A 13 13.90 -32.19 -31.31
C ASN A 13 12.90 -31.00 -31.33
N LYS A 14 12.03 -30.94 -32.33
CA LYS A 14 10.92 -29.95 -32.33
C LYS A 14 9.73 -30.37 -31.46
N GLU A 15 9.50 -31.67 -31.26
CA GLU A 15 8.52 -32.19 -30.30
C GLU A 15 9.03 -32.16 -28.83
N ALA A 16 10.31 -31.85 -28.60
CA ALA A 16 10.92 -31.88 -27.26
C ALA A 16 10.90 -30.55 -26.52
N GLU A 17 10.29 -29.50 -27.05
CA GLU A 17 9.99 -28.24 -26.36
C GLU A 17 8.49 -27.97 -26.22
N GLU A 18 7.68 -28.97 -25.99
CA GLU A 18 6.41 -28.73 -25.28
C GLU A 18 6.78 -28.30 -23.86
N ILE A 19 6.69 -27.00 -23.60
CA ILE A 19 6.79 -26.45 -22.26
C ILE A 19 5.73 -27.16 -21.42
N LYS A 20 6.16 -28.15 -20.63
CA LYS A 20 5.26 -28.86 -19.74
C LYS A 20 4.74 -27.85 -18.71
N VAL A 21 3.46 -27.55 -18.77
CA VAL A 21 2.76 -26.69 -17.81
C VAL A 21 1.87 -27.55 -16.92
N ILE A 22 1.66 -27.12 -15.70
CA ILE A 22 0.69 -27.70 -14.77
C ILE A 22 -0.64 -26.99 -14.99
N ARG A 23 -1.71 -27.74 -15.24
CA ARG A 23 -3.08 -27.21 -15.34
C ARG A 23 -3.91 -27.69 -14.17
N TYR A 24 -4.84 -26.86 -13.73
CA TYR A 24 -5.72 -27.20 -12.59
C TYR A 24 -6.62 -28.39 -12.90
N GLU A 25 -7.08 -28.52 -14.14
CA GLU A 25 -7.92 -29.62 -14.61
C GLU A 25 -7.22 -30.97 -14.50
N ASP A 26 -5.90 -31.02 -14.64
CA ASP A 26 -5.11 -32.26 -14.52
C ASP A 26 -5.17 -32.83 -13.08
N PHE A 27 -5.60 -31.99 -12.12
CA PHE A 27 -5.76 -32.33 -10.70
C PHE A 27 -7.21 -32.33 -10.24
N GLY A 28 -8.15 -32.25 -11.19
CA GLY A 28 -9.57 -32.40 -10.92
C GLY A 28 -10.36 -31.10 -10.71
N ALA A 29 -9.78 -29.93 -11.03
CA ALA A 29 -10.54 -28.69 -11.04
C ALA A 29 -11.60 -28.72 -12.15
N ILE A 30 -12.82 -28.27 -11.84
CA ILE A 30 -13.93 -28.22 -12.77
C ILE A 30 -13.94 -26.88 -13.53
N GLY A 31 -13.63 -25.78 -12.83
CA GLY A 31 -13.55 -24.45 -13.43
C GLY A 31 -14.87 -23.92 -13.98
N ASP A 32 -16.01 -24.28 -13.37
CA ASP A 32 -17.36 -23.85 -13.75
C ASP A 32 -17.85 -22.62 -12.95
N GLY A 33 -17.11 -22.20 -11.93
CA GLY A 33 -17.45 -21.09 -11.02
C GLY A 33 -18.44 -21.49 -9.91
N VAL A 34 -18.82 -22.76 -9.82
CA VAL A 34 -19.79 -23.30 -8.84
C VAL A 34 -19.13 -24.30 -7.90
N ALA A 35 -18.44 -25.29 -8.46
CA ALA A 35 -17.66 -26.25 -7.69
C ALA A 35 -16.52 -25.56 -6.95
N ASP A 36 -16.16 -26.08 -5.77
CA ASP A 36 -14.97 -25.62 -5.04
C ASP A 36 -13.72 -26.30 -5.59
N ASP A 37 -12.93 -25.56 -6.32
CA ASP A 37 -11.70 -26.03 -6.96
C ASP A 37 -10.47 -25.92 -6.04
N GLY A 38 -10.60 -25.40 -4.83
CA GLY A 38 -9.50 -25.08 -3.93
C GLY A 38 -8.55 -26.23 -3.65
N ALA A 39 -9.08 -27.45 -3.48
CA ALA A 39 -8.26 -28.64 -3.23
C ALA A 39 -7.43 -29.02 -4.47
N ALA A 40 -8.04 -29.01 -5.67
CA ALA A 40 -7.37 -29.33 -6.92
C ALA A 40 -6.26 -28.29 -7.24
N ILE A 41 -6.55 -27.00 -7.04
CA ILE A 41 -5.59 -25.90 -7.22
C ILE A 41 -4.40 -26.07 -6.26
N ARG A 42 -4.64 -26.44 -5.01
CA ARG A 42 -3.57 -26.71 -4.04
C ARG A 42 -2.62 -27.81 -4.53
N VAL A 43 -3.16 -28.94 -4.93
CA VAL A 43 -2.36 -30.08 -5.40
C VAL A 43 -1.59 -29.72 -6.67
N ALA A 44 -2.19 -28.94 -7.59
CA ALA A 44 -1.53 -28.44 -8.78
C ALA A 44 -0.30 -27.56 -8.44
N HIS A 45 -0.45 -26.62 -7.51
CA HIS A 45 0.65 -25.79 -7.05
C HIS A 45 1.72 -26.58 -6.29
N GLU A 46 1.34 -27.58 -5.51
CA GLU A 46 2.30 -28.49 -4.86
C GLU A 46 3.16 -29.25 -5.91
N ALA A 47 2.50 -29.78 -6.95
CA ALA A 47 3.19 -30.44 -8.06
C ALA A 47 4.11 -29.47 -8.83
N ALA A 48 3.64 -28.24 -9.07
CA ALA A 48 4.43 -27.19 -9.72
C ALA A 48 5.67 -26.81 -8.89
N ASN A 49 5.49 -26.60 -7.59
CA ASN A 49 6.58 -26.27 -6.68
C ASN A 49 7.65 -27.37 -6.60
N LEU A 50 7.27 -28.64 -6.71
CA LEU A 50 8.19 -29.77 -6.71
C LEU A 50 8.93 -29.94 -8.04
N SER A 51 8.26 -29.66 -9.16
CA SER A 51 8.81 -29.87 -10.51
C SER A 51 9.49 -28.63 -11.09
N GLY A 52 9.29 -27.44 -10.51
CA GLY A 52 9.73 -26.17 -11.07
C GLY A 52 8.93 -25.72 -12.30
N LEU A 53 7.81 -26.39 -12.61
CA LEU A 53 7.01 -26.08 -13.79
C LEU A 53 6.07 -24.90 -13.55
N LYS A 54 5.78 -24.18 -14.63
CA LYS A 54 4.78 -23.09 -14.64
C LYS A 54 3.37 -23.66 -14.42
N VAL A 55 2.56 -22.96 -13.65
CA VAL A 55 1.11 -23.18 -13.57
C VAL A 55 0.43 -22.32 -14.62
N MET A 56 -0.50 -22.90 -15.37
CA MET A 56 -1.31 -22.21 -16.37
C MET A 56 -2.79 -22.50 -16.19
N GLY A 57 -3.59 -21.46 -16.02
CA GLY A 57 -5.04 -21.54 -16.05
C GLY A 57 -5.58 -21.78 -17.46
N THR A 58 -6.84 -22.16 -17.56
CA THR A 58 -7.52 -22.33 -18.85
C THR A 58 -8.41 -21.14 -19.14
N ALA A 59 -8.19 -20.49 -20.26
CA ALA A 59 -8.97 -19.33 -20.69
C ALA A 59 -10.48 -19.62 -20.69
N GLY A 60 -11.27 -18.68 -20.17
CA GLY A 60 -12.72 -18.80 -20.08
C GLY A 60 -13.24 -19.67 -18.91
N ARG A 61 -12.37 -20.34 -18.17
CA ARG A 61 -12.75 -21.04 -16.95
C ARG A 61 -12.94 -20.08 -15.77
N SER A 62 -13.67 -20.55 -14.78
CA SER A 62 -13.96 -19.84 -13.54
C SER A 62 -13.66 -20.76 -12.35
N TYR A 63 -12.55 -20.54 -11.69
CA TYR A 63 -12.13 -21.35 -10.54
C TYR A 63 -12.61 -20.69 -9.25
N ARG A 64 -13.47 -21.40 -8.51
CA ARG A 64 -13.98 -20.94 -7.23
C ARG A 64 -13.18 -21.58 -6.09
N ILE A 65 -12.75 -20.75 -5.14
CA ILE A 65 -12.01 -21.17 -3.95
C ILE A 65 -12.78 -20.67 -2.73
N GLY A 66 -13.30 -21.60 -1.95
CA GLY A 66 -14.05 -21.32 -0.72
C GLY A 66 -13.15 -21.33 0.50
N ILE A 67 -13.35 -22.29 1.39
CA ILE A 67 -12.58 -22.42 2.63
C ILE A 67 -11.17 -22.95 2.31
N VAL A 68 -10.16 -22.27 2.85
CA VAL A 68 -8.79 -22.76 2.88
C VAL A 68 -8.30 -22.84 4.35
N GLU A 69 -7.78 -23.98 4.75
CA GLU A 69 -7.26 -24.19 6.11
C GLU A 69 -5.81 -23.69 6.28
N SER A 70 -5.12 -23.51 5.16
CA SER A 70 -3.79 -22.91 5.06
C SER A 70 -3.62 -22.31 3.67
N PRO A 71 -2.69 -21.36 3.47
CA PRO A 71 -2.45 -20.80 2.14
C PRO A 71 -2.04 -21.85 1.10
N ILE A 72 -2.45 -21.65 -0.13
CA ILE A 72 -1.91 -22.35 -1.30
C ILE A 72 -0.55 -21.73 -1.62
N ILE A 73 0.51 -22.51 -1.51
CA ILE A 73 1.89 -22.04 -1.68
C ILE A 73 2.24 -21.95 -3.16
N VAL A 74 2.73 -20.77 -3.56
CA VAL A 74 3.17 -20.48 -4.94
C VAL A 74 4.67 -20.17 -4.92
N ARG A 75 5.46 -20.97 -5.65
CA ARG A 75 6.91 -20.78 -5.81
C ARG A 75 7.35 -20.73 -7.27
N THR A 76 6.42 -20.99 -8.17
CA THR A 76 6.67 -21.01 -9.61
C THR A 76 5.82 -19.96 -10.32
N GLU A 77 6.20 -19.64 -11.54
CA GLU A 77 5.42 -18.76 -12.40
C GLU A 77 3.98 -19.27 -12.54
N THR A 78 3.00 -18.36 -12.42
CA THR A 78 1.58 -18.69 -12.49
C THR A 78 0.88 -17.71 -13.42
N ASP A 79 0.36 -18.20 -14.52
CA ASP A 79 -0.40 -17.45 -15.50
C ASP A 79 -1.83 -18.01 -15.58
N TRP A 80 -2.79 -17.26 -15.06
CA TRP A 80 -4.19 -17.71 -15.09
C TRP A 80 -4.84 -17.57 -16.47
N ASN A 81 -4.09 -17.05 -17.47
CA ASN A 81 -4.52 -17.00 -18.87
C ASN A 81 -5.89 -16.34 -19.09
N GLY A 82 -6.17 -15.28 -18.34
CA GLY A 82 -7.46 -14.58 -18.37
C GLY A 82 -8.63 -15.29 -17.71
N ALA A 83 -8.40 -16.41 -17.02
CA ALA A 83 -9.43 -17.09 -16.25
C ALA A 83 -9.96 -16.23 -15.09
N ARG A 84 -11.16 -16.55 -14.63
CA ARG A 84 -11.77 -15.95 -13.46
C ARG A 84 -11.39 -16.75 -12.20
N ILE A 85 -10.85 -16.08 -11.21
CA ILE A 85 -10.51 -16.65 -9.91
C ILE A 85 -11.46 -16.04 -8.88
N ILE A 86 -12.28 -16.86 -8.25
CA ILE A 86 -13.30 -16.43 -7.29
C ILE A 86 -12.83 -16.81 -5.89
N PHE A 87 -12.58 -15.82 -5.06
CA PHE A 87 -12.41 -16.00 -3.62
C PHE A 87 -13.78 -15.87 -2.97
N ASP A 88 -14.41 -16.98 -2.66
CA ASP A 88 -15.76 -16.99 -2.13
C ASP A 88 -15.77 -16.94 -0.60
N ASP A 89 -15.80 -15.71 -0.08
CA ASP A 89 -15.88 -15.47 1.37
C ASP A 89 -17.30 -15.68 1.89
N SER A 90 -18.32 -15.79 1.03
CA SER A 90 -19.70 -15.97 1.43
C SER A 90 -19.95 -17.29 2.18
N VAL A 91 -19.08 -18.28 1.97
CA VAL A 91 -19.16 -19.61 2.61
C VAL A 91 -18.27 -19.74 3.84
N VAL A 92 -17.46 -18.72 4.16
CA VAL A 92 -16.52 -18.76 5.28
C VAL A 92 -17.15 -18.16 6.52
N ALA A 93 -17.46 -18.97 7.52
CA ALA A 93 -18.06 -18.50 8.76
C ALA A 93 -17.12 -17.60 9.57
N ASP A 94 -17.71 -16.61 10.26
CA ASP A 94 -16.99 -15.54 10.96
C ASP A 94 -16.07 -16.04 12.10
N ASP A 95 -16.52 -17.09 12.77
CA ASP A 95 -15.87 -17.72 13.93
C ASP A 95 -14.97 -18.91 13.56
N SER A 96 -14.87 -19.24 12.28
CA SER A 96 -14.09 -20.39 11.82
C SER A 96 -12.57 -20.21 11.95
N GLY A 97 -12.08 -18.97 12.07
CA GLY A 97 -10.65 -18.63 11.99
C GLY A 97 -10.08 -18.62 10.56
N TYR A 98 -10.80 -19.19 9.59
CA TYR A 98 -10.30 -19.30 8.20
C TYR A 98 -10.29 -17.98 7.44
N ARG A 99 -11.06 -16.99 7.88
CA ARG A 99 -11.05 -15.64 7.29
C ARG A 99 -9.75 -14.88 7.53
N GLY A 100 -8.94 -15.31 8.50
CA GLY A 100 -7.60 -14.78 8.75
C GLY A 100 -6.50 -15.40 7.87
N ILE A 101 -6.85 -16.27 6.91
CA ILE A 101 -5.89 -17.03 6.09
C ILE A 101 -5.87 -16.49 4.67
N TRP A 102 -4.68 -16.17 4.16
CA TRP A 102 -4.47 -15.85 2.75
C TRP A 102 -4.81 -17.04 1.86
N VAL A 103 -5.43 -16.80 0.70
CA VAL A 103 -5.74 -17.89 -0.25
C VAL A 103 -4.46 -18.37 -0.92
N PHE A 104 -3.68 -17.46 -1.48
CA PHE A 104 -2.38 -17.77 -2.06
C PHE A 104 -1.26 -17.10 -1.28
N GLN A 105 -0.15 -17.80 -1.13
CA GLN A 105 1.09 -17.25 -0.57
C GLN A 105 2.24 -17.48 -1.53
N VAL A 106 2.74 -16.40 -2.11
CA VAL A 106 3.94 -16.39 -2.95
C VAL A 106 5.15 -16.27 -2.03
N THR A 107 5.94 -17.33 -1.92
CA THR A 107 7.02 -17.41 -0.93
C THR A 107 8.31 -18.00 -1.53
N SER A 108 9.42 -17.68 -0.87
CA SER A 108 10.71 -18.31 -1.16
C SER A 108 10.75 -19.76 -0.67
N ASP A 109 11.55 -20.60 -1.29
CA ASP A 109 11.91 -21.93 -0.81
C ASP A 109 13.26 -21.95 -0.06
N ASN A 110 13.91 -20.79 0.01
CA ASN A 110 15.19 -20.66 0.70
C ASN A 110 14.99 -20.81 2.22
N PRO A 111 15.61 -21.80 2.87
CA PRO A 111 15.43 -22.07 4.30
C PRO A 111 15.97 -20.95 5.22
N GLU A 112 16.80 -20.06 4.71
CA GLU A 112 17.29 -18.90 5.45
C GLU A 112 16.28 -17.73 5.44
N ASN A 113 15.21 -17.80 4.63
CA ASN A 113 14.22 -16.75 4.57
C ASN A 113 13.36 -16.73 5.85
N GLY A 114 13.34 -15.58 6.52
CA GLY A 114 12.68 -15.42 7.81
C GLY A 114 13.49 -15.91 9.01
N LYS A 115 14.79 -16.21 8.83
CA LYS A 115 15.67 -16.66 9.92
C LYS A 115 15.91 -15.54 10.93
N GLU A 116 15.62 -15.84 12.16
CA GLU A 116 15.87 -14.92 13.27
C GLU A 116 17.31 -15.04 13.78
N ILE A 117 17.90 -13.89 14.09
CA ILE A 117 19.22 -13.76 14.71
C ILE A 117 19.02 -12.90 15.96
N ILE A 118 19.44 -13.42 17.11
CA ILE A 118 19.48 -12.69 18.37
C ILE A 118 20.91 -12.23 18.58
N PRO A 119 21.22 -10.94 18.43
CA PRO A 119 22.57 -10.43 18.68
C PRO A 119 22.98 -10.53 20.14
N ASP A 120 24.26 -10.43 20.40
CA ASP A 120 24.78 -10.36 21.76
C ASP A 120 24.21 -9.15 22.52
N SER A 121 24.12 -9.29 23.83
CA SER A 121 23.66 -8.20 24.71
C SER A 121 24.53 -6.95 24.52
N GLY A 122 23.88 -5.81 24.27
CA GLY A 122 24.56 -4.54 24.04
C GLY A 122 24.90 -4.26 22.58
N PHE A 123 24.51 -5.13 21.65
CA PHE A 123 24.62 -4.82 20.22
C PHE A 123 23.76 -3.60 19.88
N SER A 124 24.39 -2.55 19.37
CA SER A 124 23.76 -1.25 19.12
C SER A 124 24.13 -0.75 17.73
N LEU A 125 23.28 0.10 17.16
CA LEU A 125 23.48 0.73 15.84
C LEU A 125 23.17 2.22 15.94
N LYS A 126 23.83 3.00 15.10
CA LYS A 126 23.60 4.45 15.00
C LYS A 126 22.90 4.82 13.70
N LYS A 127 22.08 5.86 13.77
CA LYS A 127 21.48 6.47 12.59
C LYS A 127 22.59 6.84 11.59
N GLY A 128 22.42 6.40 10.34
CA GLY A 128 23.38 6.63 9.26
C GLY A 128 24.64 5.77 9.30
N GLN A 129 24.75 4.82 10.22
CA GLN A 129 25.86 3.84 10.22
C GLN A 129 25.86 3.02 8.93
N THR A 130 27.03 2.88 8.31
CA THR A 130 27.19 2.29 6.95
C THR A 130 27.53 0.80 6.95
N ASN A 131 27.79 0.22 8.12
CA ASN A 131 28.02 -1.22 8.30
C ASN A 131 27.42 -1.64 9.62
N ILE A 132 26.66 -2.74 9.63
CA ILE A 132 26.03 -3.23 10.86
C ILE A 132 27.01 -3.93 11.82
N ASN A 133 28.28 -4.06 11.44
CA ASN A 133 29.32 -4.80 12.20
C ASN A 133 28.92 -6.26 12.52
N PHE A 134 28.16 -6.85 11.63
CA PHE A 134 27.70 -8.24 11.73
C PHE A 134 27.67 -8.85 10.31
N PRO A 135 28.66 -9.70 9.95
CA PRO A 135 28.68 -10.31 8.63
C PRO A 135 27.56 -11.35 8.49
N ILE A 136 26.78 -11.22 7.42
CA ILE A 136 25.65 -12.11 7.13
C ILE A 136 26.04 -13.23 6.18
N GLY A 137 27.12 -13.05 5.41
CA GLY A 137 27.63 -14.03 4.46
C GLY A 137 26.96 -14.01 3.09
N LYS A 138 25.90 -13.23 2.89
CA LYS A 138 25.21 -13.00 1.61
C LYS A 138 24.43 -11.69 1.62
N ALA A 139 24.19 -11.13 0.44
CA ALA A 139 23.31 -9.97 0.33
C ALA A 139 21.87 -10.37 0.70
N CYS A 140 21.22 -9.56 1.52
CA CYS A 140 19.86 -9.81 1.97
C CYS A 140 19.16 -8.53 2.45
N MET A 141 17.87 -8.62 2.70
CA MET A 141 17.12 -7.65 3.46
C MET A 141 17.10 -8.08 4.93
N ILE A 142 17.35 -7.14 5.84
CA ILE A 142 17.30 -7.38 7.29
C ILE A 142 16.22 -6.48 7.90
N LYS A 143 15.35 -7.07 8.70
CA LYS A 143 14.54 -6.33 9.66
C LYS A 143 15.32 -6.20 10.96
N LEU A 144 15.60 -4.97 11.37
CA LEU A 144 16.14 -4.62 12.69
C LEU A 144 14.99 -4.40 13.66
N GLU A 145 15.15 -4.82 14.91
CA GLU A 145 14.14 -4.66 15.94
C GLU A 145 14.76 -4.39 17.33
N ASN A 146 14.19 -3.41 18.03
CA ASN A 146 14.44 -3.18 19.46
C ASN A 146 13.12 -3.30 20.21
N SER A 147 12.85 -4.46 20.77
CA SER A 147 11.62 -4.77 21.51
C SER A 147 11.47 -4.01 22.84
N ASN A 148 12.53 -3.34 23.30
CA ASN A 148 12.50 -2.53 24.51
C ASN A 148 11.99 -1.10 24.28
N ARG A 149 11.81 -0.71 23.00
CA ARG A 149 11.39 0.66 22.63
C ARG A 149 10.15 0.64 21.73
N MET A 150 9.16 1.44 22.12
CA MET A 150 7.96 1.67 21.32
C MET A 150 8.06 3.00 20.58
N ILE A 151 7.72 3.01 19.31
CA ILE A 151 7.67 4.17 18.43
C ILE A 151 6.33 4.26 17.72
N TYR A 152 6.04 5.38 17.07
CA TYR A 152 4.76 5.62 16.41
C TYR A 152 3.56 5.43 17.34
N LEU A 153 3.67 5.93 18.58
CA LEU A 153 2.51 6.04 19.45
C LEU A 153 1.48 6.93 18.74
N ARG A 154 0.24 6.50 18.77
CA ARG A 154 -0.84 7.15 18.02
C ARG A 154 -1.74 7.94 18.94
N TYR A 155 -2.10 9.15 18.52
CA TYR A 155 -3.06 10.03 19.19
C TYR A 155 -4.44 9.92 18.53
N GLY A 156 -5.50 10.17 19.31
CA GLY A 156 -6.85 10.31 18.77
C GLY A 156 -7.73 9.05 18.95
N PRO A 157 -8.82 8.93 18.15
CA PRO A 157 -9.84 7.88 18.36
C PRO A 157 -9.28 6.46 18.31
N ASN A 158 -8.24 6.24 17.52
CA ASN A 158 -7.56 4.94 17.40
C ASN A 158 -6.19 4.96 18.11
N ALA A 159 -6.11 5.65 19.25
CA ALA A 159 -4.89 5.72 20.04
C ALA A 159 -4.32 4.33 20.32
N SER A 160 -3.01 4.17 20.17
CA SER A 160 -2.32 2.92 20.39
C SER A 160 -1.01 3.16 21.15
N LYS A 161 -0.48 2.11 21.75
CA LYS A 161 0.84 2.15 22.42
C LYS A 161 2.01 2.19 21.44
N GLY A 162 1.73 2.36 20.15
CA GLY A 162 2.74 2.33 19.09
C GLY A 162 3.12 0.92 18.67
N THR A 163 4.23 0.84 17.97
CA THR A 163 4.84 -0.40 17.49
C THR A 163 6.26 -0.51 18.04
N VAL A 164 6.78 -1.71 18.12
CA VAL A 164 8.18 -1.96 18.44
C VAL A 164 9.08 -1.20 17.46
N GLN A 165 10.12 -0.55 17.96
CA GLN A 165 11.09 0.13 17.11
C GLN A 165 11.69 -0.86 16.12
N SER A 166 11.45 -0.62 14.83
CA SER A 166 11.93 -1.50 13.78
C SER A 166 12.04 -0.77 12.44
N GLU A 167 12.88 -1.31 11.58
CA GLU A 167 13.05 -0.88 10.20
C GLU A 167 13.62 -2.02 9.35
N VAL A 168 13.57 -1.89 8.03
CA VAL A 168 14.20 -2.81 7.08
C VAL A 168 15.32 -2.12 6.32
N ILE A 169 16.43 -2.83 6.13
CA ILE A 169 17.60 -2.35 5.39
C ILE A 169 18.07 -3.43 4.42
N LEU A 170 18.78 -3.03 3.38
CA LEU A 170 19.55 -3.93 2.54
C LEU A 170 21.01 -3.95 3.02
N VAL A 171 21.59 -5.12 3.07
CA VAL A 171 23.00 -5.30 3.39
C VAL A 171 23.66 -6.26 2.41
N ASP A 172 24.96 -6.08 2.22
CA ASP A 172 25.79 -7.06 1.51
C ASP A 172 26.27 -8.19 2.45
N ALA A 173 27.11 -9.09 1.93
CA ALA A 173 27.64 -10.24 2.66
C ALA A 173 28.48 -9.83 3.90
N ASP A 174 29.14 -8.70 3.84
CA ASP A 174 30.02 -8.17 4.89
C ASP A 174 29.26 -7.28 5.90
N GLY A 175 27.94 -7.11 5.71
CA GLY A 175 27.09 -6.27 6.56
C GLY A 175 27.16 -4.78 6.22
N ASN A 176 27.70 -4.39 5.06
CA ASN A 176 27.62 -3.00 4.61
C ASN A 176 26.18 -2.67 4.23
N VAL A 177 25.69 -1.55 4.76
CA VAL A 177 24.33 -1.07 4.52
C VAL A 177 24.27 -0.41 3.15
N ASP A 178 23.29 -0.79 2.33
CA ASP A 178 23.03 -0.14 1.06
C ASP A 178 22.66 1.33 1.26
N PRO A 179 23.33 2.29 0.59
CA PRO A 179 23.06 3.74 0.77
C PRO A 179 21.61 4.14 0.45
N SER A 180 20.86 3.34 -0.31
CA SER A 180 19.45 3.59 -0.59
C SER A 180 18.52 3.24 0.59
N THR A 181 19.03 2.52 1.57
CA THR A 181 18.29 2.08 2.77
C THR A 181 19.07 2.36 4.06
N PRO A 182 19.48 3.61 4.32
CA PRO A 182 20.28 3.95 5.50
C PRO A 182 19.54 3.61 6.80
N ILE A 183 20.28 3.32 7.86
CA ILE A 183 19.72 3.18 9.21
C ILE A 183 19.11 4.51 9.63
N GLN A 184 17.82 4.50 9.99
CA GLN A 184 17.05 5.71 10.29
C GLN A 184 17.03 6.10 11.76
N TYR A 185 17.20 5.12 12.63
CA TYR A 185 17.09 5.32 14.07
C TYR A 185 18.37 4.94 14.79
N ASP A 186 18.60 5.60 15.93
CA ASP A 186 19.55 5.08 16.90
C ASP A 186 18.92 3.89 17.64
N TYR A 187 19.61 2.76 17.61
CA TYR A 187 19.30 1.57 18.39
C TYR A 187 20.29 1.47 19.54
N ASP A 188 19.84 1.79 20.74
CA ASP A 188 20.59 1.55 21.97
C ASP A 188 20.75 0.03 22.23
N SER A 189 19.83 -0.77 21.71
CA SER A 189 19.90 -2.22 21.67
C SER A 189 19.17 -2.74 20.43
N VAL A 190 19.80 -3.59 19.63
CA VAL A 190 19.11 -4.42 18.64
C VAL A 190 18.81 -5.76 19.30
N THR A 191 17.55 -6.01 19.61
CA THR A 191 17.13 -7.21 20.31
C THR A 191 16.90 -8.39 19.39
N LYS A 192 16.64 -8.10 18.10
CA LYS A 192 16.42 -9.13 17.08
C LYS A 192 16.73 -8.58 15.68
N MET A 193 17.29 -9.43 14.85
CA MET A 193 17.38 -9.26 13.41
C MET A 193 16.65 -10.40 12.72
N VAL A 194 15.94 -10.11 11.63
CA VAL A 194 15.32 -11.15 10.79
C VAL A 194 15.84 -11.01 9.38
N VAL A 195 16.39 -12.09 8.85
CA VAL A 195 16.98 -12.14 7.51
C VAL A 195 15.91 -12.54 6.51
N TYR A 196 15.73 -11.74 5.46
CA TYR A 196 14.90 -12.07 4.30
C TYR A 196 15.79 -12.19 3.08
N THR A 197 15.73 -13.34 2.42
CA THR A 197 16.58 -13.62 1.26
C THR A 197 16.11 -12.82 0.05
N ILE A 198 17.06 -12.45 -0.81
CA ILE A 198 16.78 -11.88 -2.11
C ILE A 198 16.83 -13.04 -3.10
N ASP A 199 15.67 -13.42 -3.64
CA ASP A 199 15.60 -14.50 -4.62
C ASP A 199 16.15 -14.00 -5.96
N ASP A 200 17.04 -14.78 -6.58
CA ASP A 200 17.70 -14.40 -7.83
C ASP A 200 16.75 -14.52 -9.03
N ALA A 201 15.93 -15.56 -9.06
CA ALA A 201 14.99 -15.79 -10.14
C ALA A 201 13.68 -15.02 -9.93
N PRO A 202 13.33 -14.06 -10.79
CA PRO A 202 12.02 -13.43 -10.74
C PRO A 202 10.92 -14.43 -11.11
N ILE A 203 9.75 -14.27 -10.48
CA ILE A 203 8.53 -14.98 -10.88
C ILE A 203 7.41 -14.00 -11.13
N SER A 204 6.47 -14.39 -12.01
CA SER A 204 5.26 -13.65 -12.27
C SER A 204 4.02 -14.45 -11.88
N VAL A 205 3.01 -13.75 -11.36
CA VAL A 205 1.71 -14.32 -11.00
C VAL A 205 0.64 -13.34 -11.47
N GLY A 206 -0.28 -13.78 -12.31
CA GLY A 206 -1.28 -12.84 -12.80
C GLY A 206 -2.08 -13.30 -14.02
N ASN A 207 -2.51 -12.29 -14.82
CA ASN A 207 -3.36 -12.47 -15.98
C ASN A 207 -4.70 -13.12 -15.60
N ALA A 208 -5.46 -12.45 -14.71
CA ALA A 208 -6.70 -12.99 -14.14
C ALA A 208 -7.78 -11.92 -13.94
N LYS A 209 -9.02 -12.38 -13.93
CA LYS A 209 -10.15 -11.67 -13.33
C LYS A 209 -10.35 -12.21 -11.92
N ILE A 210 -9.99 -11.44 -10.91
CA ILE A 210 -10.12 -11.85 -9.50
C ILE A 210 -11.39 -11.24 -8.92
N GLU A 211 -12.28 -12.09 -8.40
CA GLU A 211 -13.51 -11.67 -7.73
C GLU A 211 -13.48 -12.09 -6.26
N ILE A 212 -13.78 -11.14 -5.38
CA ILE A 212 -14.05 -11.42 -3.97
C ILE A 212 -15.56 -11.43 -3.78
N HIS A 213 -16.14 -12.56 -3.47
CA HIS A 213 -17.54 -12.67 -3.11
C HIS A 213 -17.66 -12.44 -1.61
N VAL A 214 -18.24 -11.30 -1.22
CA VAL A 214 -18.20 -10.86 0.17
C VAL A 214 -19.06 -11.69 1.09
N TYR A 215 -18.62 -11.80 2.33
CA TYR A 215 -19.36 -12.40 3.42
C TYR A 215 -20.53 -11.48 3.85
N ASP A 216 -21.70 -12.05 4.01
CA ASP A 216 -22.86 -11.37 4.57
C ASP A 216 -23.05 -11.79 6.04
N PRO A 217 -22.63 -10.95 7.01
CA PRO A 217 -22.76 -11.30 8.42
C PRO A 217 -24.21 -11.45 8.87
N LYS A 218 -25.18 -10.81 8.22
CA LYS A 218 -26.59 -10.95 8.57
C LYS A 218 -27.13 -12.35 8.33
N LYS A 219 -26.61 -13.06 7.33
CA LYS A 219 -27.00 -14.46 7.08
C LYS A 219 -26.54 -15.40 8.18
N HIS A 220 -25.47 -15.05 8.89
CA HIS A 220 -24.83 -15.90 9.88
C HIS A 220 -25.10 -15.46 11.32
N LYS A 221 -25.20 -14.14 11.56
CA LYS A 221 -25.49 -13.54 12.88
C LYS A 221 -26.38 -12.31 12.69
N PRO A 222 -27.71 -12.46 12.65
CA PRO A 222 -28.64 -11.35 12.37
C PRO A 222 -28.52 -10.15 13.34
N ASP A 223 -28.10 -10.40 14.59
CA ASP A 223 -27.98 -9.40 15.65
C ASP A 223 -26.55 -8.80 15.77
N TYR A 224 -25.67 -9.06 14.80
CA TYR A 224 -24.30 -8.60 14.86
C TYR A 224 -24.20 -7.11 14.54
N GLU A 225 -23.80 -6.29 15.53
CA GLU A 225 -23.73 -4.84 15.41
C GLU A 225 -22.33 -4.30 15.10
N ASN A 226 -21.29 -5.13 15.13
CA ASN A 226 -19.91 -4.67 15.03
C ASN A 226 -19.16 -5.37 13.88
N TYR A 227 -18.93 -4.63 12.80
CA TYR A 227 -18.46 -5.15 11.51
C TYR A 227 -17.00 -4.84 11.20
N TYR A 228 -16.18 -4.69 12.21
CA TYR A 228 -14.76 -4.40 11.99
C TYR A 228 -14.02 -5.69 11.62
N CYS A 229 -13.73 -5.83 10.34
CA CYS A 229 -13.23 -7.08 9.76
C CYS A 229 -11.77 -6.98 9.37
N TYR A 230 -10.85 -7.25 10.28
CA TYR A 230 -9.42 -7.40 9.96
C TYR A 230 -9.15 -8.79 9.37
N TYR A 231 -9.68 -9.04 8.19
CA TYR A 231 -9.46 -10.29 7.49
C TYR A 231 -8.29 -10.21 6.53
N LYS A 232 -7.78 -11.38 6.17
CA LYS A 232 -6.72 -11.61 5.20
C LYS A 232 -7.25 -12.60 4.17
N ARG A 233 -7.44 -12.16 2.94
CA ARG A 233 -7.84 -13.03 1.82
C ARG A 233 -7.08 -12.58 0.58
N GLY A 234 -7.02 -13.42 -0.47
CA GLY A 234 -6.34 -13.06 -1.71
C GLY A 234 -4.89 -13.53 -1.76
N ILE A 235 -3.98 -12.67 -2.21
CA ILE A 235 -2.60 -13.03 -2.54
C ILE A 235 -1.63 -12.33 -1.59
N TYR A 236 -0.82 -13.13 -0.90
CA TYR A 236 0.21 -12.69 0.02
C TYR A 236 1.60 -12.95 -0.56
N VAL A 237 2.38 -11.91 -0.74
CA VAL A 237 3.73 -11.97 -1.31
C VAL A 237 4.75 -11.73 -0.19
N VAL A 238 5.53 -12.76 0.11
CA VAL A 238 6.63 -12.73 1.10
C VAL A 238 7.94 -13.24 0.46
N ARG A 239 8.09 -12.97 -0.81
CA ARG A 239 9.24 -13.32 -1.64
C ARG A 239 9.70 -12.10 -2.41
N SER A 240 11.00 -11.93 -2.56
CA SER A 240 11.57 -10.90 -3.42
C SER A 240 11.41 -11.22 -4.91
N ASN A 241 11.53 -10.19 -5.76
CA ASN A 241 11.48 -10.31 -7.23
C ASN A 241 10.18 -10.92 -7.77
N VAL A 242 9.02 -10.55 -7.20
CA VAL A 242 7.70 -11.00 -7.66
C VAL A 242 7.01 -9.92 -8.47
N THR A 243 6.42 -10.29 -9.59
CA THR A 243 5.52 -9.45 -10.36
C THR A 243 4.10 -10.00 -10.30
N LEU A 244 3.19 -9.24 -9.68
CA LEU A 244 1.75 -9.43 -9.90
C LEU A 244 1.35 -8.57 -11.10
N HIS A 245 0.61 -9.14 -12.07
CA HIS A 245 0.33 -8.42 -13.32
C HIS A 245 -1.02 -8.76 -13.95
N ASP A 246 -1.54 -7.84 -14.76
CA ASP A 246 -2.75 -8.02 -15.57
C ASP A 246 -3.94 -8.57 -14.75
N ILE A 247 -4.19 -7.96 -13.59
CA ILE A 247 -5.25 -8.36 -12.68
C ILE A 247 -6.43 -7.39 -12.80
N ASP A 248 -7.61 -7.90 -13.13
CA ASP A 248 -8.89 -7.18 -13.01
C ASP A 248 -9.60 -7.63 -11.73
N HIS A 249 -9.37 -6.90 -10.64
CA HIS A 249 -9.92 -7.22 -9.32
C HIS A 249 -11.27 -6.55 -9.07
N ARG A 250 -12.24 -7.32 -8.55
CA ARG A 250 -13.60 -6.87 -8.23
C ARG A 250 -14.08 -7.40 -6.88
N ILE A 251 -14.93 -6.62 -6.23
CA ILE A 251 -15.66 -7.00 -5.02
C ILE A 251 -17.13 -7.19 -5.40
N ILE A 252 -17.67 -8.37 -5.15
CA ILE A 252 -19.02 -8.79 -5.56
C ILE A 252 -19.89 -8.98 -4.33
N GLY A 253 -21.12 -8.45 -4.37
CA GLY A 253 -22.13 -8.67 -3.34
C GLY A 253 -22.16 -7.62 -2.23
N GLU A 254 -21.40 -6.52 -2.33
CA GLU A 254 -21.64 -5.37 -1.46
C GLU A 254 -23.01 -4.76 -1.74
N ASP A 255 -23.75 -4.50 -0.68
CA ASP A 255 -25.07 -3.87 -0.75
C ASP A 255 -24.92 -2.35 -0.78
N MET A 256 -25.09 -1.73 -1.93
CA MET A 256 -24.98 -0.28 -2.17
C MET A 256 -26.31 0.45 -1.93
N THR A 257 -27.02 0.13 -0.84
CA THR A 257 -28.36 0.64 -0.58
C THR A 257 -28.41 1.99 0.13
N ILE A 258 -27.30 2.50 0.63
CA ILE A 258 -27.26 3.82 1.27
C ILE A 258 -26.97 4.91 0.25
N SER A 259 -27.84 5.91 0.22
CA SER A 259 -27.61 7.19 -0.43
C SER A 259 -27.54 8.30 0.64
N ILE A 260 -26.52 9.14 0.57
CA ILE A 260 -26.27 10.19 1.54
C ILE A 260 -26.23 11.54 0.85
N ASP A 261 -27.11 12.42 1.28
CA ASP A 261 -27.09 13.85 1.01
C ASP A 261 -26.49 14.53 2.25
N ARG A 262 -25.26 15.05 2.14
CA ARG A 262 -24.52 15.60 3.28
C ARG A 262 -24.94 16.99 3.70
N ASN A 263 -25.38 17.77 2.74
CA ASN A 263 -25.68 19.19 2.92
C ASN A 263 -27.19 19.48 2.88
N GLY A 264 -28.02 18.48 2.60
CA GLY A 264 -29.48 18.62 2.58
C GLY A 264 -30.00 19.33 1.34
N ASP A 265 -29.25 19.39 0.24
CA ASP A 265 -29.65 20.07 -1.00
C ASP A 265 -30.48 19.19 -1.93
N GLY A 266 -30.74 17.94 -1.57
CA GLY A 266 -31.50 16.97 -2.35
C GLY A 266 -30.64 16.25 -3.39
N ILE A 267 -29.33 16.53 -3.46
CA ILE A 267 -28.39 15.84 -4.33
C ILE A 267 -27.67 14.77 -3.52
N ILE A 268 -27.63 13.55 -4.04
CA ILE A 268 -26.92 12.47 -3.38
C ILE A 268 -25.40 12.66 -3.59
N ASP A 269 -24.71 12.99 -2.51
CA ASP A 269 -23.25 13.13 -2.50
C ASP A 269 -22.52 11.81 -2.56
N MET A 270 -23.13 10.76 -2.03
CA MET A 270 -22.48 9.46 -1.84
C MET A 270 -23.45 8.31 -1.87
N TYR A 271 -22.97 7.19 -2.39
CA TYR A 271 -23.62 5.89 -2.27
C TYR A 271 -22.71 4.94 -1.47
N GLY A 272 -23.28 4.08 -0.67
CA GLY A 272 -22.52 3.12 0.10
C GLY A 272 -23.35 1.91 0.53
N ALA A 273 -22.68 0.89 1.01
CA ALA A 273 -23.33 -0.25 1.62
C ALA A 273 -23.75 0.07 3.06
N ASP A 274 -24.92 -0.41 3.48
CA ASP A 274 -25.44 -0.24 4.84
C ASP A 274 -24.52 -0.83 5.91
N LYS A 275 -23.64 -1.76 5.51
CA LYS A 275 -22.74 -2.48 6.41
C LYS A 275 -21.44 -2.83 5.70
N SER A 276 -20.34 -2.79 6.43
CA SER A 276 -19.09 -3.39 5.98
C SER A 276 -19.24 -4.91 5.98
N TYR A 277 -19.80 -5.45 4.93
CA TYR A 277 -19.74 -6.87 4.70
C TYR A 277 -18.27 -7.29 4.73
N GLY A 278 -17.95 -8.37 5.41
CA GLY A 278 -16.63 -8.90 5.68
C GLY A 278 -15.61 -8.85 4.56
N VAL A 279 -15.35 -7.65 4.05
CA VAL A 279 -14.27 -7.42 3.09
C VAL A 279 -12.95 -7.41 3.86
N PRO A 280 -11.92 -8.08 3.36
CA PRO A 280 -10.62 -8.14 4.03
C PRO A 280 -10.02 -6.75 4.24
N TYR A 281 -9.95 -6.29 5.48
CA TYR A 281 -9.32 -5.00 5.81
C TYR A 281 -7.81 -5.01 5.53
N ALA A 282 -7.16 -6.16 5.76
CA ALA A 282 -5.73 -6.31 5.51
C ALA A 282 -5.38 -6.42 4.01
N GLY A 283 -6.38 -6.31 3.14
CA GLY A 283 -6.22 -6.30 1.70
C GLY A 283 -6.43 -7.64 1.04
N ASN A 284 -6.57 -7.58 -0.28
CA ASN A 284 -6.62 -8.73 -1.17
C ASN A 284 -5.25 -8.99 -1.81
N PHE A 285 -4.36 -8.00 -1.76
CA PHE A 285 -2.96 -8.10 -2.18
C PHE A 285 -2.09 -7.55 -1.07
N CYS A 286 -1.11 -8.31 -0.63
CA CYS A 286 -0.18 -7.88 0.40
C CYS A 286 1.26 -8.20 -0.02
N PHE A 287 2.13 -7.19 0.02
CA PHE A 287 3.57 -7.36 -0.11
C PHE A 287 4.19 -7.12 1.26
N ASP A 288 4.82 -8.15 1.80
CA ASP A 288 5.36 -8.12 3.15
C ASP A 288 6.76 -8.75 3.17
N TYR A 289 7.70 -8.12 3.85
CA TYR A 289 9.08 -8.59 3.97
C TYR A 289 9.72 -9.01 2.64
N CYS A 290 9.54 -8.20 1.61
CA CYS A 290 10.06 -8.51 0.27
C CYS A 290 10.79 -7.32 -0.36
N TYR A 291 11.63 -7.63 -1.32
CA TYR A 291 12.44 -6.68 -2.06
C TYR A 291 12.13 -6.74 -3.55
N ASN A 292 12.14 -5.57 -4.24
CA ASN A 292 12.02 -5.44 -5.70
C ASN A 292 10.81 -6.18 -6.29
N SER A 293 9.66 -6.08 -5.63
CA SER A 293 8.41 -6.69 -6.13
C SER A 293 7.45 -5.62 -6.65
N ARG A 294 6.48 -6.01 -7.49
CA ARG A 294 5.64 -5.03 -8.18
C ARG A 294 4.25 -5.55 -8.47
N LEU A 295 3.31 -4.60 -8.56
CA LEU A 295 1.98 -4.79 -9.14
C LEU A 295 1.87 -3.89 -10.37
N ILE A 296 1.60 -4.50 -11.52
CA ILE A 296 1.59 -3.77 -12.80
C ILE A 296 0.32 -4.06 -13.60
N ASP A 297 -0.06 -3.11 -14.47
CA ASP A 297 -1.13 -3.26 -15.47
C ASP A 297 -2.44 -3.82 -14.89
N SER A 298 -2.81 -3.34 -13.70
CA SER A 298 -3.88 -3.94 -12.93
C SER A 298 -4.95 -2.92 -12.55
N THR A 299 -6.21 -3.40 -12.49
CA THR A 299 -7.33 -2.64 -11.96
C THR A 299 -7.76 -3.26 -10.64
N VAL A 300 -7.85 -2.44 -9.59
CA VAL A 300 -8.27 -2.87 -8.27
C VAL A 300 -9.49 -2.11 -7.80
N GLN A 301 -10.45 -2.79 -7.21
CA GLN A 301 -11.63 -2.17 -6.62
C GLN A 301 -11.42 -1.94 -5.14
N GLY A 302 -11.70 -0.71 -4.68
CA GLY A 302 -11.79 -0.38 -3.27
C GLY A 302 -13.12 -0.86 -2.68
N HIS A 303 -13.13 -1.11 -1.39
CA HIS A 303 -14.33 -1.41 -0.65
C HIS A 303 -15.17 -0.14 -0.47
N GLN A 304 -16.47 -0.21 -0.71
CA GLN A 304 -17.39 0.94 -0.70
C GLN A 304 -18.42 0.91 0.43
N ALA A 305 -18.19 0.11 1.47
CA ALA A 305 -19.09 0.07 2.60
C ALA A 305 -18.81 1.19 3.61
N TYR A 306 -19.86 1.69 4.24
CA TYR A 306 -19.77 2.58 5.39
C TYR A 306 -19.78 1.78 6.68
N SER A 307 -18.84 2.03 7.58
CA SER A 307 -18.97 1.58 8.94
C SER A 307 -19.62 2.70 9.78
N PHE A 308 -20.69 2.36 10.46
CA PHE A 308 -21.28 3.23 11.45
C PHE A 308 -20.54 3.04 12.78
N PHE A 309 -19.77 4.03 13.20
CA PHE A 309 -19.06 3.97 14.47
C PHE A 309 -19.96 4.46 15.62
N GLN A 310 -20.01 3.64 16.70
CA GLN A 310 -20.51 4.00 18.03
C GLN A 310 -21.72 4.96 18.08
N GLY A 311 -22.93 4.44 17.94
CA GLY A 311 -24.16 5.17 18.15
C GLY A 311 -24.59 6.09 17.00
N VAL A 312 -23.92 5.99 15.86
CA VAL A 312 -24.36 6.64 14.63
C VAL A 312 -25.41 5.75 13.99
N THR A 313 -26.57 6.29 13.75
CA THR A 313 -27.66 5.61 13.08
C THR A 313 -27.95 6.27 11.74
N LYS A 314 -28.66 5.57 10.85
CA LYS A 314 -29.16 6.07 9.56
C LYS A 314 -29.85 7.45 9.68
N ASP A 315 -30.45 7.72 10.85
CA ASP A 315 -31.22 8.93 11.12
C ASP A 315 -30.37 10.09 11.69
N LYS A 316 -29.06 9.92 11.83
CA LYS A 316 -28.13 10.95 12.31
C LYS A 316 -26.92 11.11 11.38
N PRO A 317 -27.12 11.60 10.15
CA PRO A 317 -26.07 11.67 9.13
C PRO A 317 -24.89 12.57 9.51
N GLY A 318 -25.06 13.57 10.35
CA GLY A 318 -23.98 14.48 10.76
C GLY A 318 -22.86 13.83 11.57
N ASN A 319 -23.04 12.59 12.04
CA ASN A 319 -22.04 11.83 12.81
C ASN A 319 -21.47 10.63 12.02
N ILE A 320 -21.77 10.50 10.74
CA ILE A 320 -21.21 9.46 9.91
C ILE A 320 -19.73 9.75 9.74
N ARG A 321 -18.88 8.96 10.39
CA ARG A 321 -17.46 8.90 10.05
C ARG A 321 -17.33 7.94 8.88
N ASN A 322 -16.81 8.43 7.76
CA ASN A 322 -16.40 7.62 6.65
C ASN A 322 -15.13 6.83 7.04
N GLU A 323 -15.28 5.83 7.84
CA GLU A 323 -14.21 4.87 8.05
C GLU A 323 -14.51 3.67 7.16
N MET A 324 -14.15 3.82 5.91
CA MET A 324 -14.14 2.71 5.00
C MET A 324 -13.00 1.81 5.35
N GLY A 325 -13.37 0.61 5.68
CA GLY A 325 -12.54 -0.28 6.44
C GLY A 325 -11.68 -1.22 5.63
N SER A 326 -11.36 -1.02 4.35
CA SER A 326 -10.44 -1.96 3.72
C SER A 326 -9.47 -1.30 2.77
N TYR A 327 -8.22 -1.69 2.91
CA TYR A 327 -7.19 -1.47 1.92
C TYR A 327 -7.10 -2.71 1.02
N THR A 328 -7.36 -2.56 -0.26
CA THR A 328 -7.24 -3.68 -1.20
C THR A 328 -5.79 -4.13 -1.37
N LEU A 329 -4.86 -3.18 -1.26
CA LEU A 329 -3.42 -3.40 -1.34
C LEU A 329 -2.75 -2.92 -0.06
N THR A 330 -2.01 -3.80 0.59
CA THR A 330 -1.19 -3.47 1.76
C THR A 330 0.27 -3.83 1.54
N LEU A 331 1.16 -3.02 2.14
CA LEU A 331 2.60 -3.16 1.98
C LEU A 331 3.25 -2.98 3.35
N HIS A 332 4.05 -3.95 3.79
CA HIS A 332 4.70 -3.87 5.10
C HIS A 332 6.16 -4.29 5.01
N TYR A 333 7.05 -3.52 5.62
CA TYR A 333 8.47 -3.86 5.71
C TYR A 333 9.06 -4.28 4.37
N ALA A 334 8.67 -3.59 3.30
CA ALA A 334 9.07 -3.92 1.94
C ALA A 334 9.98 -2.84 1.35
N ILE A 335 10.91 -3.22 0.50
CA ILE A 335 11.88 -2.33 -0.13
C ILE A 335 11.75 -2.39 -1.65
N GLY A 336 11.67 -1.23 -2.32
CA GLY A 336 11.66 -1.15 -3.78
C GLY A 336 10.37 -1.68 -4.41
N ILE A 337 9.23 -1.51 -3.75
CA ILE A 337 7.93 -1.91 -4.32
C ILE A 337 7.50 -0.90 -5.37
N SER A 338 7.08 -1.41 -6.52
CA SER A 338 6.60 -0.60 -7.64
C SER A 338 5.14 -0.89 -7.95
N LEU A 339 4.33 0.16 -8.00
CA LEU A 339 2.97 0.16 -8.52
C LEU A 339 3.01 0.86 -9.88
N ILE A 340 2.74 0.15 -10.97
CA ILE A 340 2.86 0.69 -12.31
C ILE A 340 1.58 0.45 -13.09
N ASN A 341 1.03 1.50 -13.69
CA ASN A 341 -0.21 1.44 -14.45
C ASN A 341 -1.37 0.76 -13.69
N MET A 342 -1.43 0.99 -12.38
CA MET A 342 -2.50 0.50 -11.52
C MET A 342 -3.66 1.51 -11.53
N LYS A 343 -4.88 1.02 -11.68
CA LYS A 343 -6.09 1.85 -11.65
C LYS A 343 -7.04 1.37 -10.57
N GLN A 344 -7.56 2.29 -9.80
CA GLN A 344 -8.67 2.01 -8.89
C GLN A 344 -9.98 2.00 -9.65
N ARG A 345 -10.76 0.94 -9.46
CA ARG A 345 -12.13 0.84 -9.99
C ARG A 345 -13.10 1.25 -8.89
N GLU A 346 -13.98 2.21 -9.18
CA GLU A 346 -14.93 2.71 -8.20
C GLU A 346 -16.38 2.48 -8.58
N ASN A 347 -16.72 2.70 -9.83
CA ASN A 347 -18.08 2.45 -10.29
C ASN A 347 -18.22 1.01 -10.80
N ARG A 348 -19.09 0.25 -10.17
CA ARG A 348 -19.33 -1.17 -10.50
C ARG A 348 -20.04 -1.36 -11.82
N ASP A 349 -20.93 -0.44 -12.17
CA ASP A 349 -21.79 -0.58 -13.35
C ASP A 349 -21.07 -0.11 -14.61
N THR A 350 -20.33 0.99 -14.54
CA THR A 350 -19.65 1.58 -15.70
C THR A 350 -18.16 1.25 -15.76
N GLY A 351 -17.55 0.83 -14.65
CA GLY A 351 -16.10 0.67 -14.54
C GLY A 351 -15.32 1.98 -14.58
N GLU A 352 -16.01 3.12 -14.51
CA GLU A 352 -15.37 4.43 -14.43
C GLU A 352 -14.72 4.62 -13.07
N VAL A 353 -13.57 5.27 -13.09
CA VAL A 353 -12.89 5.69 -11.86
C VAL A 353 -13.50 7.00 -11.41
N ILE A 354 -14.22 6.98 -10.30
CA ILE A 354 -14.84 8.17 -9.71
C ILE A 354 -13.83 8.84 -8.79
N THR A 355 -13.40 10.04 -9.16
CA THR A 355 -12.24 10.68 -8.55
C THR A 355 -12.54 11.72 -7.52
N ASN A 356 -13.77 12.10 -7.37
CA ASN A 356 -13.92 13.47 -6.90
C ASN A 356 -14.74 13.68 -5.63
N ARG A 357 -15.16 12.67 -4.87
CA ARG A 357 -16.01 13.03 -3.69
C ARG A 357 -15.96 12.13 -2.48
N VAL A 358 -15.14 11.11 -2.41
CA VAL A 358 -15.26 10.19 -1.30
C VAL A 358 -13.99 10.15 -0.45
N MET A 359 -14.17 10.44 0.84
CA MET A 359 -13.10 10.33 1.83
C MET A 359 -12.89 8.87 2.24
N TYR A 360 -12.31 8.07 1.34
CA TYR A 360 -11.98 6.69 1.62
C TYR A 360 -10.57 6.58 2.21
N HIS A 361 -10.31 5.49 2.89
CA HIS A 361 -8.93 5.15 3.26
C HIS A 361 -8.06 4.89 2.02
N GLY A 362 -8.71 4.69 0.87
CA GLY A 362 -8.04 4.41 -0.39
C GLY A 362 -7.71 2.94 -0.54
N VAL A 363 -7.25 2.57 -1.73
CA VAL A 363 -6.95 1.16 -2.03
C VAL A 363 -5.62 0.68 -1.49
N MET A 364 -4.73 1.60 -1.10
CA MET A 364 -3.37 1.28 -0.70
C MET A 364 -3.00 1.83 0.68
N ALA A 365 -2.42 0.98 1.52
CA ALA A 365 -1.76 1.36 2.76
C ALA A 365 -0.37 0.75 2.88
N SER A 366 0.57 1.50 3.44
CA SER A 366 1.93 1.02 3.66
C SER A 366 2.43 1.29 5.07
N ASN A 367 3.29 0.38 5.58
CA ASN A 367 3.99 0.53 6.84
C ASN A 367 5.45 0.12 6.68
N TYR A 368 6.37 0.94 7.12
CA TYR A 368 7.81 0.67 7.11
C TYR A 368 8.38 0.31 5.73
N CYS A 369 7.78 0.85 4.67
CA CYS A 369 8.25 0.63 3.30
C CYS A 369 9.33 1.63 2.91
N ARG A 370 10.25 1.20 2.03
CA ARG A 370 11.33 2.03 1.52
C ARG A 370 11.42 2.00 0.00
N ASN A 371 11.85 3.10 -0.58
CA ASN A 371 12.11 3.23 -2.02
C ASN A 371 10.91 2.81 -2.86
N MET A 372 9.71 3.28 -2.49
CA MET A 372 8.49 2.99 -3.23
C MET A 372 8.42 3.77 -4.53
N LEU A 373 7.90 3.15 -5.58
CA LEU A 373 7.57 3.77 -6.85
C LEU A 373 6.07 3.62 -7.13
N VAL A 374 5.43 4.75 -7.45
CA VAL A 374 4.08 4.82 -8.02
C VAL A 374 4.21 5.53 -9.37
N ASP A 375 3.94 4.83 -10.47
CA ASP A 375 4.11 5.35 -11.82
C ASP A 375 2.88 5.06 -12.69
N SER A 376 2.39 6.08 -13.38
CA SER A 376 1.26 5.96 -14.31
C SER A 376 0.00 5.38 -13.65
N CYS A 377 -0.20 5.67 -12.37
CA CYS A 377 -1.29 5.13 -11.57
C CYS A 377 -2.45 6.12 -11.43
N TYR A 378 -3.61 5.55 -11.13
CA TYR A 378 -4.81 6.31 -10.85
C TYR A 378 -5.55 5.69 -9.66
N PHE A 379 -5.51 6.34 -8.50
CA PHE A 379 -6.21 5.89 -7.28
C PHE A 379 -6.46 7.04 -6.30
N ASP A 380 -7.33 6.82 -5.31
CA ASP A 380 -7.76 7.87 -4.39
C ASP A 380 -6.67 8.36 -3.47
N ARG A 381 -5.95 7.47 -2.83
CA ARG A 381 -5.08 7.86 -1.74
C ARG A 381 -3.81 7.02 -1.68
N PHE A 382 -2.68 7.70 -1.68
CA PHE A 382 -1.42 7.13 -1.25
C PHE A 382 -1.33 7.25 0.27
N ASP A 383 -1.35 6.15 1.01
CA ASP A 383 -1.37 6.18 2.46
C ASP A 383 -0.17 5.44 3.06
N SER A 384 0.69 6.19 3.74
CA SER A 384 1.77 5.62 4.55
C SER A 384 1.46 5.87 6.02
N HIS A 385 1.23 4.79 6.76
CA HIS A 385 0.85 4.87 8.16
C HIS A 385 2.05 5.02 9.10
N GLN A 386 3.21 4.46 8.73
CA GLN A 386 4.41 4.46 9.58
C GLN A 386 5.66 4.27 8.72
N GLY A 387 6.74 4.91 9.10
CA GLY A 387 8.09 4.57 8.68
C GLY A 387 8.41 4.59 7.19
N LEU A 388 7.67 5.38 6.39
CA LEU A 388 8.03 5.57 4.98
C LEU A 388 9.44 6.16 4.87
N HIS A 389 10.26 5.61 3.97
CA HIS A 389 11.53 6.24 3.62
C HIS A 389 11.78 6.17 2.12
N ASN A 390 11.86 7.31 1.49
CA ASN A 390 11.90 7.51 0.05
C ASN A 390 10.66 6.95 -0.68
N ALA A 391 9.99 7.84 -1.38
CA ALA A 391 8.94 7.46 -2.32
C ALA A 391 8.99 8.36 -3.55
N THR A 392 8.72 7.78 -4.70
CA THR A 392 8.52 8.48 -5.96
C THR A 392 7.10 8.25 -6.44
N ILE A 393 6.37 9.33 -6.70
CA ILE A 393 5.04 9.29 -7.32
C ILE A 393 5.14 10.11 -8.61
N ARG A 394 4.91 9.47 -9.75
CA ARG A 394 5.03 10.17 -11.02
C ARG A 394 3.98 9.77 -12.04
N ASN A 395 3.72 10.66 -13.00
CA ASN A 395 2.81 10.42 -14.13
C ASN A 395 1.41 9.94 -13.69
N SER A 396 0.99 10.33 -12.48
CA SER A 396 -0.14 9.71 -11.80
C SER A 396 -1.24 10.71 -11.48
N THR A 397 -2.43 10.18 -11.22
CA THR A 397 -3.53 10.95 -10.64
C THR A 397 -3.91 10.36 -9.31
N ILE A 398 -3.84 11.17 -8.25
CA ILE A 398 -4.24 10.79 -6.90
C ILE A 398 -5.47 11.60 -6.50
N GLY A 399 -6.57 10.95 -6.22
CA GLY A 399 -7.87 11.58 -5.98
C GLY A 399 -7.90 12.42 -4.72
N PHE A 400 -7.79 11.79 -3.58
CA PHE A 400 -8.03 12.43 -2.28
C PHE A 400 -6.77 12.86 -1.51
N GLY A 401 -5.69 12.07 -1.47
CA GLY A 401 -4.54 12.45 -0.65
C GLY A 401 -3.25 11.66 -0.85
N ILE A 402 -2.13 12.35 -0.63
CA ILE A 402 -0.83 11.76 -0.36
C ILE A 402 -0.60 11.93 1.14
N HIS A 403 -0.90 10.89 1.91
CA HIS A 403 -0.78 10.88 3.36
C HIS A 403 0.50 10.15 3.76
N VAL A 404 1.41 10.85 4.39
CA VAL A 404 2.75 10.29 4.68
C VAL A 404 3.20 10.60 6.10
N ILE A 405 4.03 9.69 6.61
CA ILE A 405 4.85 9.88 7.80
C ILE A 405 6.13 9.06 7.66
N GLY A 406 7.25 9.60 8.11
CA GLY A 406 8.54 8.94 8.00
C GLY A 406 9.64 9.91 7.63
N GLY A 407 10.33 9.69 6.51
CA GLY A 407 11.43 10.53 6.10
C GLY A 407 12.03 10.21 4.74
N GLY A 408 13.26 10.66 4.53
CA GLY A 408 13.97 10.52 3.27
C GLY A 408 13.50 11.53 2.22
N ARG A 409 13.34 11.10 0.97
CA ARG A 409 12.91 11.96 -0.12
C ARG A 409 11.54 11.54 -0.63
N LEU A 410 10.56 12.44 -0.55
CA LEU A 410 9.28 12.31 -1.26
C LEU A 410 9.40 13.10 -2.57
N TYR A 411 9.49 12.38 -3.69
CA TYR A 411 9.59 12.96 -5.03
C TYR A 411 8.27 12.78 -5.79
N ILE A 412 7.66 13.89 -6.21
CA ILE A 412 6.38 13.88 -6.93
C ILE A 412 6.58 14.60 -8.25
N GLU A 413 6.28 13.95 -9.36
CA GLU A 413 6.49 14.50 -10.70
C GLU A 413 5.31 14.22 -11.61
N ASN A 414 4.96 15.18 -12.50
CA ASN A 414 3.91 15.04 -13.50
C ASN A 414 2.61 14.44 -12.94
N THR A 415 2.26 14.81 -11.70
CA THR A 415 1.16 14.20 -10.96
C THR A 415 0.06 15.21 -10.70
N THR A 416 -1.18 14.77 -10.89
CA THR A 416 -2.37 15.54 -10.59
C THR A 416 -2.97 15.09 -9.26
N ARG A 417 -3.26 16.05 -8.37
CA ARG A 417 -4.03 15.88 -7.15
C ARG A 417 -5.39 16.53 -7.33
N LEU A 418 -6.48 15.81 -7.05
CA LEU A 418 -7.81 16.28 -7.39
C LEU A 418 -8.47 17.07 -6.25
N SER A 419 -8.49 16.54 -5.02
CA SER A 419 -9.18 17.15 -3.88
C SER A 419 -8.46 16.92 -2.55
N GLY A 420 -8.90 17.61 -1.48
CA GLY A 420 -8.31 17.53 -0.16
C GLY A 420 -7.00 18.31 -0.02
N TYR A 421 -5.97 17.70 0.53
CA TYR A 421 -4.63 18.29 0.64
C TYR A 421 -3.70 17.68 -0.41
N PHE A 422 -2.78 18.46 -0.97
CA PHE A 422 -1.83 17.89 -1.91
C PHE A 422 -0.96 16.84 -1.20
N ILE A 423 -0.40 17.20 -0.05
CA ILE A 423 0.30 16.29 0.87
C ILE A 423 -0.25 16.51 2.27
N SER A 424 -0.56 15.44 2.99
CA SER A 424 -0.94 15.48 4.39
C SER A 424 0.06 14.71 5.23
N LEU A 425 0.73 15.40 6.14
CA LEU A 425 1.53 14.76 7.18
C LEU A 425 0.59 14.23 8.26
N ARG A 426 0.64 12.95 8.54
CA ARG A 426 -0.31 12.29 9.45
C ARG A 426 -0.26 12.87 10.86
N ASN A 427 -1.30 13.58 11.25
CA ASN A 427 -1.40 14.28 12.54
C ASN A 427 -1.59 13.35 13.74
N ASP A 428 -2.11 12.14 13.52
CA ASP A 428 -2.25 11.11 14.54
C ASP A 428 -0.89 10.55 15.03
N PHE A 429 0.18 10.80 14.29
CA PHE A 429 1.56 10.50 14.65
C PHE A 429 2.44 11.76 14.76
N ASN A 430 1.82 12.91 14.98
CA ASN A 430 2.50 14.21 15.16
C ASN A 430 3.18 14.79 13.92
N SER A 431 2.68 14.47 12.74
CA SER A 431 3.11 15.06 11.44
C SER A 431 4.62 14.99 11.18
N ILE A 432 5.27 13.90 11.57
CA ILE A 432 6.73 13.75 11.42
C ILE A 432 7.08 13.43 9.97
N PHE A 433 8.07 14.13 9.45
CA PHE A 433 8.72 13.80 8.18
C PHE A 433 10.18 14.29 8.17
N ASP A 434 11.12 13.38 8.41
CA ASP A 434 12.56 13.68 8.42
C ASP A 434 13.13 13.60 6.99
N GLY A 435 12.93 14.66 6.22
CA GLY A 435 13.44 14.63 4.85
C GLY A 435 12.99 15.76 3.94
N ASP A 436 13.14 15.54 2.67
CA ASP A 436 12.91 16.50 1.61
C ASP A 436 11.66 16.17 0.79
N ILE A 437 10.83 17.18 0.52
CA ILE A 437 9.69 17.10 -0.40
C ILE A 437 10.05 17.82 -1.69
N VAL A 438 10.07 17.10 -2.79
CA VAL A 438 10.43 17.62 -4.11
C VAL A 438 9.28 17.41 -5.07
N VAL A 439 8.79 18.48 -5.68
CA VAL A 439 7.65 18.46 -6.61
C VAL A 439 8.02 19.07 -7.94
N ARG A 440 7.71 18.37 -9.02
CA ARG A 440 8.04 18.77 -10.40
C ARG A 440 6.81 18.63 -11.32
N ASN A 441 6.46 19.71 -12.01
CA ASN A 441 5.44 19.71 -13.06
C ASN A 441 4.09 19.11 -12.63
N CYS A 442 3.59 19.47 -11.46
CA CYS A 442 2.37 18.91 -10.89
C CYS A 442 1.15 19.83 -11.05
N THR A 443 -0.03 19.27 -10.85
CA THR A 443 -1.29 20.01 -10.86
C THR A 443 -2.05 19.82 -9.55
N ALA A 444 -2.42 20.91 -8.91
CA ALA A 444 -3.33 20.96 -7.77
C ALA A 444 -4.75 21.29 -8.28
N GLY A 445 -5.71 20.39 -8.07
CA GLY A 445 -7.11 20.53 -8.46
C GLY A 445 -7.81 21.68 -7.75
N LYS A 446 -9.02 22.01 -8.20
CA LYS A 446 -9.79 23.17 -7.69
C LYS A 446 -10.11 23.10 -6.20
N GLU A 447 -10.25 21.90 -5.67
CA GLU A 447 -10.63 21.66 -4.27
C GLU A 447 -9.41 21.54 -3.34
N ILE A 448 -8.20 21.81 -3.81
CA ILE A 448 -6.98 21.79 -3.00
C ILE A 448 -6.75 23.15 -2.35
N GLU A 449 -6.96 23.24 -1.04
CA GLU A 449 -6.77 24.47 -0.27
C GLU A 449 -5.34 24.61 0.28
N SER A 450 -4.70 23.48 0.61
CA SER A 450 -3.36 23.47 1.16
C SER A 450 -2.47 22.46 0.44
N PHE A 451 -1.24 22.90 0.14
CA PHE A 451 -0.27 22.02 -0.48
C PHE A 451 0.27 21.02 0.53
N ILE A 452 0.77 21.48 1.66
CA ILE A 452 1.17 20.59 2.75
C ILE A 452 0.36 20.96 4.00
N LEU A 453 -0.40 19.98 4.51
CA LEU A 453 -1.03 20.07 5.82
C LEU A 453 -0.15 19.39 6.86
N SER A 454 0.17 20.15 7.90
CA SER A 454 0.86 19.66 9.10
C SER A 454 0.03 20.02 10.34
N SER A 455 -0.04 19.12 11.30
CA SER A 455 -0.73 19.35 12.55
C SER A 455 0.03 18.70 13.69
N TRP A 456 0.71 19.50 14.46
CA TRP A 456 1.43 19.05 15.64
C TRP A 456 0.54 19.15 16.90
N ARG A 457 0.80 18.27 17.86
CA ARG A 457 0.13 18.24 19.17
C ARG A 457 1.18 18.05 20.26
N GLU A 458 0.91 18.51 21.47
CA GLU A 458 1.75 18.25 22.63
C GLU A 458 1.65 16.78 23.07
N PHE A 459 2.29 15.92 22.27
CA PHE A 459 2.22 14.47 22.43
C PHE A 459 3.53 13.84 21.95
N TYR A 460 4.12 13.02 22.78
CA TYR A 460 5.33 12.28 22.43
C TYR A 460 4.95 10.95 21.76
N ASN A 461 5.35 10.78 20.52
CA ASN A 461 5.04 9.62 19.70
C ASN A 461 6.14 8.52 19.71
N GLY A 462 7.11 8.61 20.60
CA GLY A 462 8.24 7.68 20.68
C GLY A 462 9.42 8.01 19.76
N LEU A 463 9.31 9.08 18.98
CA LEU A 463 10.36 9.53 18.06
C LEU A 463 10.75 10.98 18.35
N ASP A 464 11.93 11.37 17.92
CA ASP A 464 12.28 12.77 17.85
C ASP A 464 11.36 13.45 16.86
N ASN A 465 10.74 14.54 17.29
CA ASN A 465 9.81 15.28 16.45
C ASN A 465 10.60 16.06 15.40
N VAL A 466 10.70 15.51 14.21
CA VAL A 466 11.39 16.14 13.07
C VAL A 466 10.37 16.52 12.02
N MET A 467 10.50 17.74 11.50
CA MET A 467 9.71 18.24 10.39
C MET A 467 10.49 18.19 9.08
N ILE A 468 9.80 18.55 8.01
CA ILE A 468 10.35 18.62 6.67
C ILE A 468 11.61 19.49 6.67
N ARG A 469 12.71 18.95 6.16
CA ARG A 469 13.97 19.70 6.00
C ARG A 469 13.86 20.72 4.88
N SER A 470 13.41 20.30 3.70
CA SER A 470 13.19 21.21 2.58
C SER A 470 11.93 20.90 1.78
N ILE A 471 11.36 21.96 1.20
CA ILE A 471 10.28 21.90 0.21
C ILE A 471 10.80 22.56 -1.05
N ASP A 472 10.91 21.80 -2.15
CA ASP A 472 11.38 22.32 -3.44
C ASP A 472 10.32 22.01 -4.51
N VAL A 473 9.62 23.06 -4.95
CA VAL A 473 8.56 22.99 -5.96
C VAL A 473 9.03 23.72 -7.22
N ASP A 474 8.99 23.02 -8.35
CA ASP A 474 9.28 23.60 -9.65
C ASP A 474 8.25 23.10 -10.68
N GLY A 475 7.42 24.01 -11.17
CA GLY A 475 6.31 23.68 -12.04
C GLY A 475 5.09 23.18 -11.25
N LEU A 476 4.25 24.08 -10.74
CA LEU A 476 2.98 23.74 -10.10
C LEU A 476 1.85 24.58 -10.70
N LYS A 477 0.86 23.89 -11.29
CA LYS A 477 -0.38 24.49 -11.74
C LYS A 477 -1.45 24.37 -10.66
N ILE A 478 -2.04 25.49 -10.27
CA ILE A 478 -3.11 25.57 -9.27
C ILE A 478 -4.40 25.90 -10.00
N MET A 479 -5.35 24.97 -9.97
CA MET A 479 -6.65 25.09 -10.65
C MET A 479 -7.70 25.80 -9.80
N GLY A 480 -7.40 26.11 -8.54
CA GLY A 480 -8.23 26.83 -7.59
C GLY A 480 -7.99 28.32 -7.61
N GLU A 481 -8.62 29.05 -6.67
CA GLU A 481 -8.46 30.51 -6.55
C GLU A 481 -7.17 30.90 -5.80
N SER A 482 -6.73 30.05 -4.89
CA SER A 482 -5.52 30.26 -4.07
C SER A 482 -4.98 28.94 -3.54
N LEU A 483 -3.75 28.95 -3.07
CA LEU A 483 -3.14 27.81 -2.39
C LEU A 483 -2.24 28.29 -1.26
N THR A 484 -2.34 27.63 -0.11
CA THR A 484 -1.38 27.77 0.99
C THR A 484 -0.34 26.66 0.86
N ILE A 485 0.93 27.01 0.72
CA ILE A 485 2.02 26.02 0.53
C ILE A 485 2.24 25.15 1.76
N PHE A 486 2.26 25.79 2.92
CA PHE A 486 2.41 25.07 4.19
C PHE A 486 1.37 25.59 5.16
N ASN A 487 0.54 24.70 5.67
CA ASN A 487 -0.49 25.01 6.63
C ASN A 487 -0.19 24.28 7.95
N ALA A 488 0.37 25.02 8.89
CA ALA A 488 0.50 24.61 10.28
C ALA A 488 -0.71 25.13 11.06
N ASN A 489 -1.55 24.23 11.55
CA ASN A 489 -2.74 24.64 12.30
C ASN A 489 -2.39 25.33 13.65
N ASN A 490 -3.40 25.93 14.32
CA ASN A 490 -3.21 26.70 15.56
C ASN A 490 -2.53 25.91 16.69
N ALA A 491 -2.76 24.62 16.82
CA ALA A 491 -2.11 23.79 17.82
C ALA A 491 -0.59 23.67 17.57
N THR A 492 -0.20 23.61 16.31
CA THR A 492 1.20 23.69 15.92
C THR A 492 1.82 25.04 16.29
N ARG A 493 1.06 26.13 16.14
CA ARG A 493 1.49 27.49 16.51
C ARG A 493 1.88 27.59 17.98
N ASP A 494 0.96 27.20 18.87
CA ASP A 494 1.17 27.35 20.32
C ASP A 494 2.32 26.47 20.83
N ALA A 495 2.49 25.32 20.26
CA ALA A 495 3.59 24.40 20.55
C ALA A 495 4.94 24.92 20.04
N LEU A 496 4.95 25.47 18.83
CA LEU A 496 6.14 26.11 18.24
C LEU A 496 6.61 27.30 19.05
N ILE A 497 5.69 28.06 19.66
CA ILE A 497 6.04 29.23 20.47
C ILE A 497 6.47 28.84 21.90
N SER A 498 5.83 27.87 22.52
CA SER A 498 6.00 27.58 23.94
C SER A 498 7.16 26.68 24.30
N LYS A 499 7.61 25.79 23.40
CA LYS A 499 8.66 24.78 23.71
C LYS A 499 9.50 24.43 22.48
N ILE A 500 9.76 25.34 21.67
CA ILE A 500 10.29 25.17 20.34
C ILE A 500 11.47 24.20 20.29
N ASN A 501 11.23 23.08 19.68
CA ASN A 501 12.25 22.44 18.89
C ASN A 501 12.19 23.09 17.49
N PRO A 502 13.22 23.82 17.03
CA PRO A 502 13.25 24.47 15.71
C PRO A 502 13.10 23.48 14.54
N LEU A 503 13.06 22.18 14.82
CA LEU A 503 12.90 21.08 13.87
C LEU A 503 11.47 20.92 13.32
N PHE A 504 10.48 21.70 13.80
CA PHE A 504 9.09 21.57 13.34
C PHE A 504 8.70 22.39 12.12
N ILE A 505 9.62 23.14 11.56
CA ILE A 505 9.39 23.96 10.38
C ILE A 505 10.42 23.63 9.31
N PRO A 506 10.05 23.72 8.03
CA PRO A 506 11.02 23.51 6.96
C PRO A 506 12.15 24.54 7.07
N GLU A 507 13.37 24.08 6.97
CA GLU A 507 14.55 24.96 6.95
C GLU A 507 14.54 25.85 5.70
N SER A 508 14.03 25.32 4.58
CA SER A 508 13.95 26.05 3.33
C SER A 508 12.71 25.66 2.51
N VAL A 509 12.16 26.67 1.83
CA VAL A 509 11.07 26.50 0.86
C VAL A 509 11.50 27.19 -0.43
N ARG A 510 11.57 26.46 -1.53
CA ARG A 510 11.85 26.97 -2.87
C ARG A 510 10.64 26.77 -3.77
N LEU A 511 10.18 27.85 -4.39
CA LEU A 511 8.99 27.85 -5.24
C LEU A 511 9.31 28.49 -6.58
N ARG A 512 9.37 27.69 -7.65
CA ARG A 512 9.63 28.17 -9.00
C ARG A 512 8.51 27.71 -9.94
N ASN A 513 8.21 28.52 -10.94
CA ASN A 513 7.25 28.19 -12.00
C ASN A 513 5.89 27.74 -11.42
N VAL A 514 5.36 28.52 -10.45
CA VAL A 514 4.05 28.29 -9.85
C VAL A 514 3.03 29.20 -10.53
N TYR A 515 1.95 28.63 -11.02
CA TYR A 515 0.93 29.31 -11.79
C TYR A 515 -0.47 29.06 -11.24
N LEU A 516 -1.26 30.11 -11.20
CA LEU A 516 -2.70 30.02 -11.02
C LEU A 516 -3.36 29.91 -12.40
N VAL A 517 -4.21 28.92 -12.58
CA VAL A 517 -4.93 28.66 -13.83
C VAL A 517 -6.39 29.06 -13.65
N THR A 518 -6.85 30.02 -14.41
CA THR A 518 -8.23 30.53 -14.41
C THR A 518 -8.84 30.42 -15.80
N SER A 519 -10.10 30.80 -15.95
CA SER A 519 -10.76 30.94 -17.26
C SER A 519 -10.09 31.98 -18.17
N GLU A 520 -9.33 32.93 -17.59
CA GLU A 520 -8.63 33.99 -18.32
C GLU A 520 -7.22 33.59 -18.74
N GLY A 521 -6.75 32.42 -18.31
CA GLY A 521 -5.42 31.86 -18.63
C GLY A 521 -4.56 31.59 -17.40
N GLU A 522 -3.27 31.37 -17.63
CA GLU A 522 -2.27 31.09 -16.61
C GLU A 522 -1.56 32.39 -16.19
N ARG A 523 -1.40 32.60 -14.89
CA ARG A 523 -0.62 33.72 -14.33
C ARG A 523 0.33 33.25 -13.24
N ALA A 524 1.50 33.84 -13.16
CA ALA A 524 2.44 33.57 -12.06
C ALA A 524 1.79 33.84 -10.69
N TYR A 525 2.02 32.96 -9.74
CA TYR A 525 1.40 33.01 -8.43
C TYR A 525 2.43 32.76 -7.32
N LYS A 526 2.32 33.52 -6.24
CA LYS A 526 3.11 33.34 -5.04
C LYS A 526 2.22 32.78 -3.92
N PRO A 527 2.28 31.46 -3.67
CA PRO A 527 1.49 30.86 -2.60
C PRO A 527 1.84 31.41 -1.22
N ARG A 528 0.87 31.40 -0.32
CA ARG A 528 1.06 31.81 1.06
C ARG A 528 1.63 30.67 1.89
N ILE A 529 2.34 31.04 2.97
CA ILE A 529 2.68 30.15 4.07
C ILE A 529 1.83 30.57 5.26
N SER A 530 1.08 29.64 5.82
CA SER A 530 0.25 29.86 7.00
C SER A 530 0.94 29.26 8.22
N CYS A 531 1.69 30.07 8.92
CA CYS A 531 2.29 29.77 10.22
C CYS A 531 2.40 31.07 11.02
N HIS A 532 2.82 30.99 12.28
CA HIS A 532 3.04 32.18 13.10
C HIS A 532 4.20 33.04 12.55
N ASP A 533 4.09 34.36 12.69
CA ASP A 533 5.06 35.33 12.12
C ASP A 533 6.51 35.09 12.58
N ASP A 534 6.72 34.79 13.86
CA ASP A 534 8.04 34.50 14.42
C ASP A 534 8.65 33.20 13.81
N VAL A 535 7.81 32.22 13.49
CA VAL A 535 8.20 30.99 12.81
C VAL A 535 8.47 31.26 11.35
N PHE A 536 7.60 32.04 10.69
CA PHE A 536 7.76 32.44 9.30
C PHE A 536 9.11 33.13 9.05
N ALA A 537 9.52 33.99 9.98
CA ALA A 537 10.80 34.73 9.89
C ALA A 537 12.04 33.80 9.86
N THR A 538 11.91 32.53 10.31
CA THR A 538 13.03 31.58 10.33
C THR A 538 13.11 30.73 9.06
N ILE A 539 12.07 30.69 8.22
CA ILE A 539 12.03 29.90 6.99
C ILE A 539 12.74 30.68 5.87
N LYS A 540 13.72 30.05 5.24
CA LYS A 540 14.33 30.60 4.01
C LYS A 540 13.41 30.34 2.83
N ILE A 541 12.80 31.39 2.27
CA ILE A 541 11.91 31.30 1.13
C ILE A 541 12.59 31.87 -0.11
N ASP A 542 12.62 31.08 -1.19
CA ASP A 542 13.09 31.47 -2.51
C ASP A 542 11.94 31.26 -3.53
N TYR A 543 11.55 32.38 -4.20
CA TYR A 543 10.43 32.40 -5.16
C TYR A 543 10.93 32.52 -6.59
#